data_743291094d3ee68189d2637569dc4c1d
#
_entry.id   743291094d3ee68189d2637569dc4c1d
#
_cell.length_a   1.000
_cell.length_b   1.000
_cell.length_c   1.000
_cell.angle_alpha   90.00
_cell.angle_beta   90.00
_cell.angle_gamma   90.00
#
_symmetry.space_group_name_H-M   'P 1'
#
loop_
_entity.id
_entity.type
_entity.pdbx_description
1 polymer ?
#
loop_
_entity_poly.entity_id
_entity_poly.type
_entity_poly.pdbx_seq_one_letter_code
_entity_poly.pdbx_strand_id
1 'polypeptide(L)'
;MDKVDIYVCTDIKGIRKAAGRYIWLIEMKTPKGPVTLYDKKETEAVTGRIAELTALTEALGRITKPCEITFHIANSNLLRTFQNKWLEAWKASGWVDCKGEPVKDAEKWQLFDERASRHTILGVTDEAHSYSSWMNNELGIANSETSQSRIEGSYATISEFKDLLERLEPSDFDGNEELQTLINGVCELLFTKFRISQRRTNTGTVRMENP
;
A
#
# COMPACT_ATOMS: atom_id res chain seq x y z
N MET A 1 -17.75 -9.12 13.88
CA MET A 1 -17.41 -7.71 13.70
C MET A 1 -16.80 -7.57 12.32
N ASP A 2 -17.11 -6.50 11.59
CA ASP A 2 -16.56 -6.34 10.25
C ASP A 2 -15.07 -6.03 10.34
N LYS A 3 -14.26 -6.61 9.43
CA LYS A 3 -12.82 -6.37 9.34
C LYS A 3 -12.56 -5.28 8.32
N VAL A 4 -11.79 -4.30 8.71
CA VAL A 4 -11.46 -3.13 7.92
C VAL A 4 -9.96 -2.90 7.95
N ASP A 5 -9.38 -2.67 6.78
CA ASP A 5 -8.00 -2.26 6.63
C ASP A 5 -7.97 -0.76 6.29
N ILE A 6 -7.17 0.03 7.00
CA ILE A 6 -6.97 1.46 6.73
C ILE A 6 -5.52 1.70 6.30
N TYR A 7 -5.35 2.22 5.12
CA TYR A 7 -4.05 2.54 4.51
C TYR A 7 -3.85 4.05 4.50
N VAL A 8 -2.69 4.51 4.91
CA VAL A 8 -2.35 5.94 4.89
C VAL A 8 -0.96 6.18 4.30
N CYS A 9 -0.82 7.30 3.61
CA CYS A 9 0.43 7.75 3.04
C CYS A 9 0.47 9.28 2.95
N THR A 10 1.69 9.86 2.93
CA THR A 10 1.92 11.30 2.74
C THR A 10 3.17 11.54 1.89
N ASP A 11 3.17 12.65 1.15
CA ASP A 11 4.36 13.13 0.43
C ASP A 11 5.34 13.91 1.33
N ILE A 12 4.97 14.20 2.58
CA ILE A 12 5.81 14.90 3.54
C ILE A 12 6.86 13.96 4.11
N LYS A 13 8.12 14.15 3.71
CA LYS A 13 9.25 13.33 4.16
C LYS A 13 9.99 13.97 5.33
N GLY A 14 10.52 13.11 6.21
CA GLY A 14 11.38 13.52 7.32
C GLY A 14 10.64 14.12 8.52
N ILE A 15 11.43 14.78 9.38
CA ILE A 15 10.99 15.31 10.69
C ILE A 15 10.63 16.80 10.65
N ARG A 16 10.95 17.49 9.54
CA ARG A 16 10.65 18.91 9.39
C ARG A 16 9.20 19.11 9.01
N LYS A 17 8.62 20.21 9.47
CA LYS A 17 7.29 20.63 9.04
C LYS A 17 7.34 21.11 7.59
N ALA A 18 6.44 20.61 6.77
CA ALA A 18 6.26 21.04 5.38
C ALA A 18 4.76 21.02 5.03
N ALA A 19 4.37 21.89 4.13
CA ALA A 19 3.09 21.72 3.44
C ALA A 19 3.18 20.54 2.49
N GLY A 20 2.09 19.81 2.30
CA GLY A 20 2.07 18.64 1.44
C GLY A 20 0.69 18.03 1.38
N ARG A 21 0.63 16.78 1.00
CA ARG A 21 -0.61 16.03 0.83
C ARG A 21 -0.56 14.73 1.59
N TYR A 22 -1.72 14.26 1.97
CA TYR A 22 -1.91 12.92 2.49
C TYR A 22 -3.11 12.26 1.81
N ILE A 23 -3.10 10.96 1.84
CA ILE A 23 -4.17 10.12 1.32
C ILE A 23 -4.48 9.02 2.34
N TRP A 24 -5.75 8.72 2.50
CA TRP A 24 -6.20 7.55 3.22
C TRP A 24 -7.13 6.71 2.36
N LEU A 25 -7.10 5.41 2.55
CA LEU A 25 -7.98 4.45 1.93
C LEU A 25 -8.48 3.47 2.99
N ILE A 26 -9.79 3.26 3.00
CA ILE A 26 -10.47 2.24 3.81
C ILE A 26 -10.83 1.10 2.89
N GLU A 27 -10.48 -0.13 3.25
CA GLU A 27 -10.94 -1.35 2.59
C GLU A 27 -11.76 -2.20 3.56
N MET A 28 -12.93 -2.61 3.11
CA MET A 28 -13.77 -3.58 3.80
C MET A 28 -13.95 -4.81 2.91
N LYS A 29 -13.55 -5.98 3.41
CA LYS A 29 -13.74 -7.25 2.71
C LYS A 29 -15.19 -7.71 2.85
N THR A 30 -15.88 -7.89 1.73
CA THR A 30 -17.25 -8.41 1.70
C THR A 30 -17.32 -9.70 0.89
N PRO A 31 -18.37 -10.52 1.05
CA PRO A 31 -18.56 -11.74 0.24
C PRO A 31 -18.63 -11.48 -1.27
N LYS A 32 -18.94 -10.24 -1.67
CA LYS A 32 -19.01 -9.81 -3.08
C LYS A 32 -17.70 -9.20 -3.59
N GLY A 33 -16.64 -9.16 -2.78
CA GLY A 33 -15.35 -8.54 -3.05
C GLY A 33 -15.07 -7.35 -2.15
N PRO A 34 -13.87 -6.74 -2.24
CA PRO A 34 -13.49 -5.60 -1.43
C PRO A 34 -14.27 -4.35 -1.85
N VAL A 35 -14.71 -3.59 -0.85
CA VAL A 35 -15.28 -2.25 -1.03
C VAL A 35 -14.28 -1.25 -0.49
N THR A 36 -13.94 -0.24 -1.28
CA THR A 36 -12.97 0.78 -0.91
C THR A 36 -13.58 2.17 -0.89
N LEU A 37 -13.11 2.98 0.05
CA LEU A 37 -13.38 4.41 0.14
C LEU A 37 -12.06 5.13 0.40
N TYR A 38 -11.78 6.21 -0.31
CA TYR A 38 -10.56 6.98 -0.11
C TYR A 38 -10.82 8.49 -0.23
N ASP A 39 -9.88 9.28 0.28
CA ASP A 39 -9.83 10.72 0.08
C ASP A 39 -8.37 11.20 0.10
N LYS A 40 -8.09 12.29 -0.61
CA LYS A 40 -6.79 12.94 -0.70
C LYS A 40 -6.93 14.42 -0.38
N LYS A 41 -6.08 14.90 0.52
CA LYS A 41 -6.13 16.29 0.97
C LYS A 41 -4.77 16.93 1.03
N GLU A 42 -4.77 18.24 0.92
CA GLU A 42 -3.63 19.09 1.23
C GLU A 42 -3.61 19.42 2.72
N THR A 43 -2.42 19.63 3.25
CA THR A 43 -2.22 20.05 4.64
C THR A 43 -1.22 21.20 4.70
N GLU A 44 -1.41 22.07 5.66
CA GLU A 44 -0.43 23.08 6.01
C GLU A 44 0.86 22.46 6.57
N ALA A 45 1.81 23.30 6.96
CA ALA A 45 3.12 22.84 7.44
C ALA A 45 3.05 21.96 8.69
N VAL A 46 3.01 20.66 8.48
CA VAL A 46 3.05 19.60 9.50
C VAL A 46 4.18 18.61 9.23
N THR A 47 4.51 17.77 10.20
CA THR A 47 5.43 16.65 9.98
C THR A 47 4.72 15.47 9.31
N GLY A 48 5.45 14.62 8.58
CA GLY A 48 4.86 13.43 7.94
C GLY A 48 4.11 12.53 8.95
N ARG A 49 4.64 12.39 10.18
CA ARG A 49 3.95 11.68 11.27
C ARG A 49 2.56 12.25 11.56
N ILE A 50 2.46 13.57 11.64
CA ILE A 50 1.19 14.24 11.94
C ILE A 50 0.23 14.22 10.74
N ALA A 51 0.76 14.28 9.51
CA ALA A 51 -0.05 14.13 8.31
C ALA A 51 -0.71 12.75 8.25
N GLU A 52 0.04 11.67 8.48
CA GLU A 52 -0.53 10.32 8.52
C GLU A 52 -1.47 10.10 9.72
N LEU A 53 -1.16 10.65 10.89
CA LEU A 53 -2.08 10.63 12.03
C LEU A 53 -3.42 11.31 11.70
N THR A 54 -3.35 12.44 11.00
CA THR A 54 -4.56 13.16 10.55
C THR A 54 -5.34 12.31 9.54
N ALA A 55 -4.64 11.67 8.60
CA ALA A 55 -5.23 10.75 7.63
C ALA A 55 -5.97 9.58 8.31
N LEU A 56 -5.32 8.91 9.29
CA LEU A 56 -5.95 7.86 10.10
C LEU A 56 -7.19 8.38 10.84
N THR A 57 -7.07 9.55 11.45
CA THR A 57 -8.16 10.15 12.22
C THR A 57 -9.37 10.45 11.32
N GLU A 58 -9.15 10.96 10.12
CA GLU A 58 -10.22 11.21 9.15
C GLU A 58 -10.86 9.91 8.65
N ALA A 59 -10.05 8.91 8.30
CA ALA A 59 -10.55 7.60 7.89
C ALA A 59 -11.44 6.98 8.98
N LEU A 60 -11.00 6.99 10.23
CA LEU A 60 -11.80 6.52 11.37
C LEU A 60 -13.13 7.27 11.49
N GLY A 61 -13.14 8.57 11.22
CA GLY A 61 -14.36 9.38 11.22
C GLY A 61 -15.39 9.00 10.15
N ARG A 62 -14.99 8.23 9.12
CA ARG A 62 -15.90 7.72 8.08
C ARG A 62 -16.58 6.41 8.46
N ILE A 63 -16.04 5.71 9.46
CA ILE A 63 -16.55 4.42 9.91
C ILE A 63 -17.58 4.66 11.03
N THR A 64 -18.82 4.36 10.75
CA THR A 64 -19.96 4.65 11.66
C THR A 64 -20.27 3.53 12.63
N LYS A 65 -19.84 2.29 12.32
CA LYS A 65 -20.09 1.11 13.16
C LYS A 65 -18.80 0.60 13.78
N PRO A 66 -18.83 0.01 14.97
CA PRO A 66 -17.67 -0.65 15.54
C PRO A 66 -17.13 -1.75 14.62
N CYS A 67 -15.82 -1.72 14.33
CA CYS A 67 -15.12 -2.65 13.45
C CYS A 67 -13.83 -3.16 14.10
N GLU A 68 -13.30 -4.25 13.57
CA GLU A 68 -11.94 -4.71 13.80
C GLU A 68 -11.04 -4.08 12.73
N ILE A 69 -10.04 -3.29 13.15
CA ILE A 69 -9.25 -2.45 12.23
C ILE A 69 -7.78 -2.81 12.27
N THR A 70 -7.17 -2.94 11.08
CA THR A 70 -5.72 -2.97 10.90
C THR A 70 -5.27 -1.68 10.23
N PHE A 71 -4.24 -1.02 10.79
CA PHE A 71 -3.63 0.17 10.20
C PHE A 71 -2.39 -0.20 9.39
N HIS A 72 -2.32 0.30 8.16
CA HIS A 72 -1.15 0.21 7.27
C HIS A 72 -0.52 1.61 7.16
N ILE A 73 0.65 1.78 7.77
CA ILE A 73 1.31 3.06 8.00
C ILE A 73 2.67 3.07 7.31
N ALA A 74 2.96 4.09 6.50
CA ALA A 74 4.25 4.24 5.85
C ALA A 74 5.29 4.96 6.74
N ASN A 75 4.86 5.80 7.69
CA ASN A 75 5.76 6.58 8.54
C ASN A 75 6.28 5.78 9.73
N SER A 76 7.58 5.46 9.74
CA SER A 76 8.21 4.67 10.79
C SER A 76 8.12 5.30 12.19
N ASN A 77 8.08 6.63 12.31
CA ASN A 77 7.93 7.30 13.61
C ASN A 77 6.50 7.18 14.15
N LEU A 78 5.50 7.19 13.27
CA LEU A 78 4.12 6.92 13.66
C LEU A 78 3.96 5.45 14.07
N LEU A 79 4.49 4.54 13.28
CA LEU A 79 4.49 3.11 13.58
C LEU A 79 5.09 2.80 14.96
N ARG A 80 6.28 3.37 15.26
CA ARG A 80 6.94 3.22 16.56
C ARG A 80 6.10 3.73 17.73
N THR A 81 5.31 4.78 17.52
CA THR A 81 4.42 5.31 18.58
C THR A 81 3.41 4.25 19.01
N PHE A 82 2.86 3.50 18.07
CA PHE A 82 1.94 2.39 18.36
C PHE A 82 2.67 1.16 18.93
N GLN A 83 3.76 0.73 18.30
CA GLN A 83 4.54 -0.45 18.73
C GLN A 83 5.07 -0.30 20.16
N ASN A 84 5.52 0.89 20.54
CA ASN A 84 6.03 1.17 21.89
C ASN A 84 4.90 1.53 22.89
N LYS A 85 3.64 1.48 22.48
CA LYS A 85 2.48 1.81 23.32
C LYS A 85 2.57 3.20 23.96
N TRP A 86 3.17 4.16 23.24
CA TRP A 86 3.30 5.53 23.75
C TRP A 86 1.94 6.21 23.92
N LEU A 87 0.99 5.90 23.05
CA LEU A 87 -0.35 6.44 23.15
C LEU A 87 -1.01 6.09 24.49
N GLU A 88 -0.92 4.81 24.88
CA GLU A 88 -1.46 4.32 26.16
C GLU A 88 -0.74 4.96 27.36
N ALA A 89 0.59 5.11 27.26
CA ALA A 89 1.37 5.79 28.29
C ALA A 89 0.99 7.26 28.44
N TRP A 90 0.81 7.99 27.33
CA TRP A 90 0.37 9.39 27.34
C TRP A 90 -1.04 9.55 27.93
N LYS A 91 -1.95 8.65 27.59
CA LYS A 91 -3.29 8.63 28.21
C LYS A 91 -3.22 8.45 29.72
N ALA A 92 -2.42 7.48 30.19
CA ALA A 92 -2.27 7.19 31.60
C ALA A 92 -1.62 8.35 32.37
N SER A 93 -0.72 9.12 31.73
CA SER A 93 -0.03 10.27 32.34
C SER A 93 -0.78 11.61 32.20
N GLY A 94 -2.01 11.60 31.63
CA GLY A 94 -2.75 12.84 31.38
C GLY A 94 -2.18 13.71 30.27
N TRP A 95 -1.62 13.08 29.23
CA TRP A 95 -1.03 13.70 28.04
C TRP A 95 0.26 14.49 28.34
N VAL A 96 1.03 13.98 29.27
CA VAL A 96 2.35 14.46 29.64
C VAL A 96 3.39 13.41 29.24
N ASP A 97 4.54 13.84 28.73
CA ASP A 97 5.62 12.94 28.33
C ASP A 97 6.48 12.51 29.55
N CYS A 98 7.50 11.67 29.32
CA CYS A 98 8.39 11.18 30.37
C CYS A 98 9.24 12.26 31.04
N LYS A 99 9.26 13.48 30.52
CA LYS A 99 9.96 14.64 31.08
C LYS A 99 9.04 15.57 31.87
N GLY A 100 7.75 15.27 31.91
CA GLY A 100 6.75 16.11 32.53
C GLY A 100 6.23 17.24 31.63
N GLU A 101 6.62 17.25 30.36
CA GLU A 101 6.17 18.25 29.38
C GLU A 101 4.90 17.77 28.65
N PRO A 102 4.01 18.70 28.22
CA PRO A 102 2.86 18.33 27.42
C PRO A 102 3.28 17.61 26.13
N VAL A 103 2.60 16.50 25.83
CA VAL A 103 2.84 15.74 24.58
C VAL A 103 2.63 16.66 23.39
N LYS A 104 3.62 16.67 22.49
CA LYS A 104 3.53 17.50 21.27
C LYS A 104 2.38 17.04 20.38
N ASP A 105 1.58 18.01 19.92
CA ASP A 105 0.37 17.77 19.11
C ASP A 105 -0.67 16.91 19.87
N ALA A 106 -0.76 17.04 21.20
CA ALA A 106 -1.64 16.25 22.06
C ALA A 106 -3.11 16.26 21.60
N GLU A 107 -3.61 17.41 21.16
CA GLU A 107 -5.00 17.55 20.67
C GLU A 107 -5.30 16.61 19.49
N LYS A 108 -4.33 16.42 18.58
CA LYS A 108 -4.50 15.51 17.42
C LYS A 108 -4.50 14.05 17.86
N TRP A 109 -3.66 13.71 18.85
CA TRP A 109 -3.62 12.38 19.43
C TRP A 109 -4.90 12.06 20.22
N GLN A 110 -5.43 13.05 20.95
CA GLN A 110 -6.70 12.91 21.67
C GLN A 110 -7.86 12.67 20.71
N LEU A 111 -7.93 13.42 19.61
CA LEU A 111 -8.96 13.23 18.59
C LEU A 111 -8.85 11.86 17.90
N PHE A 112 -7.61 11.42 17.63
CA PHE A 112 -7.38 10.07 17.11
C PHE A 112 -7.89 9.02 18.09
N ASP A 113 -7.51 9.11 19.36
CA ASP A 113 -7.88 8.18 20.40
C ASP A 113 -9.40 8.12 20.62
N GLU A 114 -10.07 9.27 20.63
CA GLU A 114 -11.53 9.35 20.71
C GLU A 114 -12.21 8.55 19.59
N ARG A 115 -11.71 8.67 18.36
CA ARG A 115 -12.28 7.95 17.22
C ARG A 115 -11.90 6.48 17.23
N ALA A 116 -10.65 6.16 17.53
CA ALA A 116 -10.14 4.80 17.59
C ALA A 116 -10.79 3.96 18.70
N SER A 117 -11.14 4.58 19.83
CA SER A 117 -11.78 3.90 20.98
C SER A 117 -13.12 3.26 20.67
N ARG A 118 -13.76 3.62 19.57
CA ARG A 118 -15.02 3.01 19.08
C ARG A 118 -14.81 1.67 18.38
N HIS A 119 -13.56 1.31 18.10
CA HIS A 119 -13.18 0.16 17.30
C HIS A 119 -12.22 -0.74 18.06
N THR A 120 -12.03 -1.95 17.57
CA THR A 120 -10.99 -2.86 18.05
C THR A 120 -9.80 -2.79 17.10
N ILE A 121 -8.67 -2.26 17.56
CA ILE A 121 -7.45 -2.21 16.74
C ILE A 121 -6.75 -3.57 16.84
N LEU A 122 -6.68 -4.29 15.72
CA LEU A 122 -6.05 -5.60 15.63
C LEU A 122 -4.54 -5.52 15.51
N GLY A 123 -4.04 -4.49 14.81
CA GLY A 123 -2.62 -4.32 14.58
C GLY A 123 -2.28 -3.08 13.79
N VAL A 124 -0.96 -2.82 13.74
CA VAL A 124 -0.35 -1.75 12.96
C VAL A 124 0.84 -2.33 12.21
N THR A 125 0.91 -2.12 10.91
CA THR A 125 1.94 -2.68 10.03
C THR A 125 2.46 -1.63 9.04
N ASP A 126 3.71 -1.81 8.60
CA ASP A 126 4.35 -1.06 7.50
C ASP A 126 4.62 -1.95 6.28
N GLU A 127 4.03 -3.14 6.25
CA GLU A 127 4.19 -4.06 5.13
C GLU A 127 3.67 -3.45 3.82
N ALA A 128 4.38 -3.73 2.74
CA ALA A 128 3.96 -3.33 1.41
C ALA A 128 2.61 -3.95 1.05
N HIS A 129 1.70 -3.14 0.54
CA HIS A 129 0.34 -3.55 0.19
C HIS A 129 -0.01 -3.19 -1.26
N SER A 130 -1.08 -3.76 -1.78
CA SER A 130 -1.49 -3.59 -3.19
C SER A 130 -1.77 -2.14 -3.59
N TYR A 131 -2.12 -1.28 -2.64
CA TYR A 131 -2.42 0.13 -2.89
C TYR A 131 -1.19 1.04 -2.84
N SER A 132 0.00 0.57 -2.39
CA SER A 132 1.19 1.41 -2.18
C SER A 132 1.60 2.19 -3.43
N SER A 133 1.68 1.52 -4.58
CA SER A 133 2.06 2.16 -5.84
C SER A 133 1.02 3.19 -6.31
N TRP A 134 -0.26 2.86 -6.18
CA TRP A 134 -1.34 3.76 -6.53
C TRP A 134 -1.35 5.00 -5.63
N MET A 135 -1.25 4.85 -4.30
CA MET A 135 -1.22 5.96 -3.34
C MET A 135 -0.03 6.89 -3.60
N ASN A 136 1.15 6.32 -3.89
CA ASN A 136 2.34 7.11 -4.24
C ASN A 136 2.12 7.92 -5.53
N ASN A 137 1.54 7.33 -6.56
CA ASN A 137 1.22 8.02 -7.80
C ASN A 137 0.20 9.16 -7.58
N GLU A 138 -0.84 8.92 -6.77
CA GLU A 138 -1.81 9.94 -6.41
C GLU A 138 -1.18 11.14 -5.68
N LEU A 139 -0.19 10.89 -4.84
CA LEU A 139 0.57 11.93 -4.14
C LEU A 139 1.65 12.57 -5.01
N GLY A 140 1.91 12.06 -6.22
CA GLY A 140 3.00 12.53 -7.08
C GLY A 140 4.38 12.23 -6.48
N ILE A 141 4.46 11.25 -5.61
CA ILE A 141 5.73 10.74 -5.10
C ILE A 141 6.34 9.94 -6.25
N ALA A 142 7.31 10.54 -6.94
CA ALA A 142 8.11 9.79 -7.89
C ALA A 142 8.78 8.64 -7.11
N ASN A 143 8.53 7.43 -7.54
CA ASN A 143 9.15 6.23 -6.97
C ASN A 143 10.65 6.24 -7.30
N SER A 144 11.42 7.10 -6.64
CA SER A 144 12.81 7.33 -6.96
C SER A 144 13.77 6.23 -6.48
N GLU A 145 13.28 5.26 -5.69
CA GLU A 145 14.16 4.18 -5.22
C GLU A 145 13.54 2.79 -5.24
N THR A 146 12.22 2.66 -5.10
CA THR A 146 11.56 1.34 -5.13
C THR A 146 11.14 0.94 -6.54
N SER A 147 10.97 1.93 -7.45
CA SER A 147 10.60 1.64 -8.84
C SER A 147 11.78 1.17 -9.65
N GLN A 148 12.99 1.73 -9.44
CA GLN A 148 14.15 1.30 -10.20
C GLN A 148 14.57 -0.13 -9.85
N SER A 149 14.68 -0.48 -8.57
CA SER A 149 15.00 -1.86 -8.17
C SER A 149 13.86 -2.86 -8.41
N ARG A 150 12.60 -2.45 -8.28
CA ARG A 150 11.46 -3.33 -8.61
C ARG A 150 11.20 -3.42 -10.11
N ILE A 151 11.42 -2.33 -10.84
CA ILE A 151 11.34 -2.33 -12.30
C ILE A 151 12.53 -3.10 -12.87
N GLU A 152 13.75 -2.91 -12.37
CA GLU A 152 14.91 -3.71 -12.74
C GLU A 152 14.74 -5.18 -12.36
N GLY A 153 14.24 -5.50 -11.18
CA GLY A 153 13.89 -6.87 -10.79
C GLY A 153 12.75 -7.46 -11.62
N SER A 154 11.73 -6.67 -11.94
CA SER A 154 10.62 -7.10 -12.82
C SER A 154 11.05 -7.23 -14.27
N TYR A 155 11.92 -6.36 -14.75
CA TYR A 155 12.48 -6.46 -16.10
C TYR A 155 13.45 -7.64 -16.22
N ALA A 156 14.29 -7.91 -15.23
CA ALA A 156 15.12 -9.11 -15.19
C ALA A 156 14.24 -10.37 -15.20
N THR A 157 13.22 -10.45 -14.35
CA THR A 157 12.29 -11.58 -14.32
C THR A 157 11.50 -11.74 -15.61
N ILE A 158 11.08 -10.64 -16.24
CA ILE A 158 10.38 -10.67 -17.54
C ILE A 158 11.34 -11.09 -18.65
N SER A 159 12.59 -10.62 -18.62
CA SER A 159 13.62 -11.02 -19.57
C SER A 159 13.96 -12.50 -19.43
N GLU A 160 14.17 -12.99 -18.22
CA GLU A 160 14.41 -14.39 -17.91
C GLU A 160 13.23 -15.28 -18.36
N PHE A 161 12.01 -14.83 -18.13
CA PHE A 161 10.82 -15.54 -18.55
C PHE A 161 10.65 -15.54 -20.08
N LYS A 162 11.00 -14.42 -20.73
CA LYS A 162 11.03 -14.33 -22.19
C LYS A 162 12.06 -15.29 -22.79
N ASP A 163 13.27 -15.33 -22.23
CA ASP A 163 14.33 -16.25 -22.63
C ASP A 163 13.92 -17.72 -22.44
N LEU A 164 13.14 -18.01 -21.37
CA LEU A 164 12.58 -19.32 -21.13
C LEU A 164 11.55 -19.70 -22.22
N LEU A 165 10.60 -18.79 -22.52
CA LEU A 165 9.59 -19.00 -23.56
C LEU A 165 10.22 -19.17 -24.97
N GLU A 166 11.31 -18.46 -25.26
CA GLU A 166 12.02 -18.60 -26.55
C GLU A 166 12.79 -19.91 -26.68
N ARG A 167 13.10 -20.60 -25.56
CA ARG A 167 13.75 -21.93 -25.53
C ARG A 167 12.80 -23.11 -25.57
N LEU A 168 11.50 -22.86 -25.34
CA LEU A 168 10.51 -23.93 -25.39
C LEU A 168 10.20 -24.31 -26.84
N GLU A 169 10.43 -25.57 -27.15
CA GLU A 169 10.11 -26.14 -28.46
C GLU A 169 8.64 -26.62 -28.47
N PRO A 170 7.96 -26.66 -29.62
CA PRO A 170 6.60 -27.19 -29.71
C PRO A 170 6.46 -28.63 -29.18
N SER A 171 7.51 -29.42 -29.27
CA SER A 171 7.60 -30.80 -28.75
C SER A 171 7.52 -30.90 -27.23
N ASP A 172 7.88 -29.80 -26.51
CA ASP A 172 7.84 -29.76 -25.03
C ASP A 172 6.41 -29.76 -24.50
N PHE A 173 5.43 -29.46 -25.36
CA PHE A 173 4.01 -29.35 -25.04
C PHE A 173 3.18 -30.57 -25.50
N ASP A 174 3.79 -31.49 -26.27
CA ASP A 174 3.08 -32.63 -26.82
C ASP A 174 2.50 -33.53 -25.70
N GLY A 175 1.17 -33.50 -25.60
CA GLY A 175 0.42 -34.31 -24.66
C GLY A 175 0.18 -33.66 -23.28
N ASN A 176 0.55 -32.39 -23.05
CA ASN A 176 0.30 -31.74 -21.78
C ASN A 176 -0.58 -30.45 -21.94
N GLU A 177 -1.90 -30.69 -22.07
CA GLU A 177 -2.89 -29.63 -22.22
C GLU A 177 -2.93 -28.65 -21.03
N GLU A 178 -2.60 -29.12 -19.82
CA GLU A 178 -2.56 -28.27 -18.62
C GLU A 178 -1.41 -27.29 -18.69
N LEU A 179 -0.23 -27.71 -19.13
CA LEU A 179 0.93 -26.85 -19.29
C LEU A 179 0.69 -25.80 -20.38
N GLN A 180 0.09 -26.21 -21.50
CA GLN A 180 -0.28 -25.30 -22.59
C GLN A 180 -1.30 -24.25 -22.13
N THR A 181 -2.27 -24.63 -21.32
CA THR A 181 -3.27 -23.71 -20.75
C THR A 181 -2.63 -22.72 -19.78
N LEU A 182 -1.69 -23.17 -18.94
CA LEU A 182 -0.96 -22.33 -18.00
C LEU A 182 -0.11 -21.28 -18.74
N ILE A 183 0.62 -21.68 -19.76
CA ILE A 183 1.47 -20.78 -20.56
C ILE A 183 0.61 -19.75 -21.30
N ASN A 184 -0.50 -20.17 -21.90
CA ASN A 184 -1.42 -19.25 -22.54
C ASN A 184 -1.99 -18.23 -21.55
N GLY A 185 -2.35 -18.65 -20.34
CA GLY A 185 -2.84 -17.76 -19.28
C GLY A 185 -1.79 -16.74 -18.82
N VAL A 186 -0.54 -17.17 -18.70
CA VAL A 186 0.58 -16.29 -18.36
C VAL A 186 0.87 -15.30 -19.49
N CYS A 187 0.85 -15.74 -20.75
CA CYS A 187 1.01 -14.88 -21.92
C CYS A 187 -0.10 -13.84 -22.01
N GLU A 188 -1.36 -14.20 -21.75
CA GLU A 188 -2.48 -13.25 -21.69
C GLU A 188 -2.32 -12.23 -20.59
N LEU A 189 -1.88 -12.65 -19.40
CA LEU A 189 -1.62 -11.76 -18.28
C LEU A 189 -0.50 -10.75 -18.59
N LEU A 190 0.60 -11.20 -19.22
CA LEU A 190 1.68 -10.33 -19.66
C LEU A 190 1.23 -9.35 -20.75
N PHE A 191 0.46 -9.84 -21.72
CA PHE A 191 -0.09 -9.01 -22.79
C PHE A 191 -1.04 -7.93 -22.25
N THR A 192 -1.93 -8.29 -21.33
CA THR A 192 -2.93 -7.39 -20.78
C THR A 192 -2.32 -6.35 -19.83
N LYS A 193 -1.38 -6.77 -18.97
CA LYS A 193 -0.81 -5.89 -17.93
C LYS A 193 0.37 -5.06 -18.40
N PHE A 194 1.17 -5.55 -19.36
CA PHE A 194 2.41 -4.91 -19.78
C PHE A 194 2.39 -4.42 -21.22
N ARG A 195 1.27 -4.54 -21.94
CA ARG A 195 1.12 -4.13 -23.35
C ARG A 195 2.21 -4.71 -24.26
N ILE A 196 2.61 -5.93 -24.03
CA ILE A 196 3.61 -6.61 -24.86
C ILE A 196 2.92 -7.12 -26.12
N SER A 197 3.36 -6.69 -27.30
CA SER A 197 2.80 -7.16 -28.56
C SER A 197 3.33 -8.55 -28.89
N GLN A 198 2.41 -9.46 -29.19
CA GLN A 198 2.71 -10.82 -29.59
C GLN A 198 2.59 -10.93 -31.13
N ARG A 199 3.69 -11.21 -31.81
CA ARG A 199 3.66 -11.63 -33.21
C ARG A 199 3.83 -13.14 -33.31
N ARG A 200 2.84 -13.83 -33.81
CA ARG A 200 2.96 -15.23 -34.21
C ARG A 200 3.75 -15.29 -35.53
N THR A 201 4.89 -15.97 -35.52
CA THR A 201 5.61 -16.34 -36.73
C THR A 201 5.00 -17.61 -37.30
N ASN A 202 5.07 -17.80 -38.62
CA ASN A 202 4.55 -19.01 -39.31
C ASN A 202 5.20 -20.34 -38.88
N THR A 203 6.17 -20.31 -38.00
CA THR A 203 6.88 -21.47 -37.44
C THR A 203 6.41 -21.88 -36.07
N GLY A 204 5.32 -21.28 -35.54
CA GLY A 204 4.81 -21.59 -34.20
C GLY A 204 5.59 -20.95 -33.04
N THR A 205 6.72 -20.28 -33.28
CA THR A 205 7.49 -19.60 -32.25
C THR A 205 6.87 -18.27 -31.90
N VAL A 206 6.64 -18.03 -30.63
CA VAL A 206 6.11 -16.75 -30.12
C VAL A 206 7.27 -15.79 -29.91
N ARG A 207 7.34 -14.74 -30.71
CA ARG A 207 8.31 -13.64 -30.52
C ARG A 207 7.63 -12.47 -29.81
N MET A 208 8.16 -12.07 -28.68
CA MET A 208 7.70 -10.87 -27.96
C MET A 208 8.56 -9.68 -28.35
N GLU A 209 7.94 -8.62 -28.83
CA GLU A 209 8.60 -7.34 -29.09
C GLU A 209 8.07 -6.29 -28.10
N ASN A 210 8.97 -5.53 -27.52
CA ASN A 210 8.62 -4.35 -26.73
C ASN A 210 8.27 -3.22 -27.70
N PRO A 211 7.24 -2.43 -27.42
CA PRO A 211 6.90 -1.24 -28.20
C PRO A 211 7.96 -0.14 -28.04
#